data_8ec605af620a942286fc8284b6e182fc
#
_entry.id   8ec605af620a942286fc8284b6e182fc
#
_cell.length_a   1.000
_cell.length_b   1.000
_cell.length_c   1.000
_cell.angle_alpha   90.00
_cell.angle_beta   90.00
_cell.angle_gamma   90.00
#
_symmetry.space_group_name_H-M   'P 1'
#
loop_
_entity.id
_entity.type
_entity.pdbx_description
1 polymer ?
#
loop_
_entity_poly.entity_id
_entity_poly.type
_entity_poly.pdbx_seq_one_letter_code
_entity_poly.pdbx_strand_id
1 'polypeptide(L)'
;MWAVWRQNRRSLIATLTLIVLLTAVTVAAAVVVEQNDSTWTFGQICSRWNDVGRCRPETALTLTTLFALLLPLALGMFVGVTAFSRDIEQRTHVLGMTQSVSRLRWYFARVVVVFVPITAAMVCLGLSLRWAATAGGNARAFAEDGAMTGIAFSLYDFPYFETTGIAIGGYTLLVMLVGGTAAIFLRSTVGAMVTTVVVFLFVPVALTLIVREDYGDPQIEVEPISGYARATEYAPNPYFTTDGTWVVAAGYVDSDGARIIPDESRCATVAESDDRARHPDETDDEYTTRRQIRQEAAYATYDTCLRDQGVDRYEIAFHTEDDYWRFQV
;
A
#
# COMPACT_ATOMS: atom_id res chain seq x y z
N MET A 1 16.19 -6.19 33.84
CA MET A 1 15.15 -6.77 32.97
C MET A 1 13.93 -7.29 33.75
N TRP A 2 14.09 -8.13 34.79
CA TRP A 2 12.96 -8.67 35.55
C TRP A 2 12.02 -7.59 36.15
N ALA A 3 12.55 -6.53 36.71
CA ALA A 3 11.76 -5.41 37.28
C ALA A 3 10.94 -4.68 36.20
N VAL A 4 11.52 -4.42 35.01
CA VAL A 4 10.85 -3.81 33.86
C VAL A 4 9.69 -4.67 33.37
N TRP A 5 9.90 -5.97 33.27
CA TRP A 5 8.86 -6.94 32.93
C TRP A 5 7.72 -6.90 33.93
N ARG A 6 8.00 -6.99 35.23
CA ARG A 6 6.98 -7.00 36.28
C ARG A 6 6.14 -5.71 36.29
N GLN A 7 6.76 -4.58 35.99
CA GLN A 7 6.11 -3.27 35.94
C GLN A 7 5.18 -3.13 34.75
N ASN A 8 5.57 -3.63 33.56
CA ASN A 8 4.86 -3.42 32.31
C ASN A 8 4.05 -4.64 31.85
N ARG A 9 4.08 -5.79 32.57
CA ARG A 9 3.51 -7.06 32.13
C ARG A 9 2.04 -6.98 31.74
N ARG A 10 1.22 -6.21 32.47
CA ARG A 10 -0.23 -6.12 32.20
C ARG A 10 -0.48 -5.38 30.89
N SER A 11 0.18 -4.26 30.68
CA SER A 11 0.09 -3.48 29.43
C SER A 11 0.63 -4.30 28.25
N LEU A 12 1.79 -4.93 28.42
CA LEU A 12 2.41 -5.75 27.39
C LEU A 12 1.52 -6.94 26.98
N ILE A 13 1.00 -7.68 27.96
CA ILE A 13 0.11 -8.82 27.69
C ILE A 13 -1.16 -8.34 26.98
N ALA A 14 -1.80 -7.27 27.44
CA ALA A 14 -3.02 -6.72 26.81
C ALA A 14 -2.74 -6.29 25.37
N THR A 15 -1.63 -5.60 25.12
CA THR A 15 -1.24 -5.16 23.77
C THR A 15 -0.95 -6.35 22.85
N LEU A 16 -0.16 -7.32 23.30
CA LEU A 16 0.16 -8.52 22.52
C LEU A 16 -1.11 -9.35 22.23
N THR A 17 -2.01 -9.49 23.22
CA THR A 17 -3.30 -10.18 23.01
C THR A 17 -4.13 -9.47 21.95
N LEU A 18 -4.21 -8.14 21.96
CA LEU A 18 -4.91 -7.37 20.93
C LEU A 18 -4.32 -7.63 19.54
N ILE A 19 -3.00 -7.55 19.39
CA ILE A 19 -2.33 -7.77 18.10
C ILE A 19 -2.54 -9.20 17.61
N VAL A 20 -2.43 -10.19 18.49
CA VAL A 20 -2.68 -11.61 18.16
C VAL A 20 -4.12 -11.83 17.73
N LEU A 21 -5.09 -11.20 18.39
CA LEU A 21 -6.50 -11.28 17.97
C LEU A 21 -6.73 -10.66 16.61
N LEU A 22 -6.14 -9.50 16.33
CA LEU A 22 -6.20 -8.88 15.00
C LEU A 22 -5.56 -9.78 13.94
N THR A 23 -4.39 -10.35 14.21
CA THR A 23 -3.73 -11.31 13.32
C THR A 23 -4.62 -12.54 13.07
N ALA A 24 -5.24 -13.09 14.10
CA ALA A 24 -6.13 -14.24 13.97
C ALA A 24 -7.38 -13.91 13.13
N VAL A 25 -7.97 -12.72 13.31
CA VAL A 25 -9.09 -12.24 12.49
C VAL A 25 -8.68 -12.07 11.03
N THR A 26 -7.50 -11.48 10.78
CA THR A 26 -6.96 -11.32 9.41
C THR A 26 -6.78 -12.67 8.73
N VAL A 27 -6.12 -13.61 9.40
CA VAL A 27 -5.87 -14.97 8.85
C VAL A 27 -7.18 -15.70 8.60
N ALA A 28 -8.13 -15.66 9.54
CA ALA A 28 -9.43 -16.32 9.38
C ALA A 28 -10.22 -15.71 8.21
N ALA A 29 -10.24 -14.39 8.08
CA ALA A 29 -10.93 -13.71 6.98
C ALA A 29 -10.26 -14.00 5.64
N ALA A 30 -8.93 -14.01 5.55
CA ALA A 30 -8.19 -14.32 4.34
C ALA A 30 -8.44 -15.76 3.85
N VAL A 31 -8.45 -16.74 4.76
CA VAL A 31 -8.79 -18.13 4.42
C VAL A 31 -10.20 -18.25 3.84
N VAL A 32 -11.17 -17.51 4.41
CA VAL A 32 -12.56 -17.53 3.90
C VAL A 32 -12.66 -16.87 2.53
N VAL A 33 -11.95 -15.77 2.30
CA VAL A 33 -11.88 -15.10 0.98
C VAL A 33 -11.29 -16.04 -0.06
N GLU A 34 -10.17 -16.71 0.25
CA GLU A 34 -9.52 -17.67 -0.64
C GLU A 34 -10.41 -18.87 -0.96
N GLN A 35 -11.10 -19.44 0.05
CA GLN A 35 -12.00 -20.60 -0.16
C GLN A 35 -13.24 -20.28 -0.98
N ASN A 36 -13.68 -19.03 -1.02
CA ASN A 36 -14.86 -18.61 -1.76
C ASN A 36 -14.52 -18.04 -3.15
N ASP A 37 -13.28 -18.10 -3.60
CA ASP A 37 -12.79 -17.46 -4.82
C ASP A 37 -13.25 -15.99 -4.94
N SER A 38 -13.39 -15.31 -3.78
CA SER A 38 -13.81 -13.92 -3.74
C SER A 38 -12.59 -13.00 -3.83
N THR A 39 -12.75 -11.88 -4.52
CA THR A 39 -11.74 -10.84 -4.60
C THR A 39 -11.95 -9.83 -3.47
N TRP A 40 -10.89 -9.41 -2.82
CA TRP A 40 -10.92 -8.37 -1.81
C TRP A 40 -10.09 -7.17 -2.25
N THR A 41 -10.69 -5.98 -2.18
CA THR A 41 -10.01 -4.71 -2.37
C THR A 41 -10.25 -3.81 -1.15
N PHE A 42 -9.25 -3.00 -0.78
CA PHE A 42 -9.38 -2.08 0.35
C PHE A 42 -10.54 -1.10 0.12
N GLY A 43 -11.34 -0.88 1.14
CA GLY A 43 -12.51 0.00 1.09
C GLY A 43 -13.82 -0.69 0.75
N GLN A 44 -13.81 -1.96 0.39
CA GLN A 44 -15.04 -2.72 0.27
C GLN A 44 -15.71 -2.88 1.64
N ILE A 45 -16.86 -2.25 1.77
CA ILE A 45 -17.74 -2.37 2.93
C ILE A 45 -19.08 -2.89 2.44
N CYS A 46 -19.66 -3.84 3.14
CA CYS A 46 -20.95 -4.41 2.79
C CYS A 46 -22.04 -3.34 2.68
N SER A 47 -22.38 -2.95 1.45
CA SER A 47 -23.41 -1.95 1.19
C SER A 47 -24.80 -2.56 0.93
N ARG A 48 -24.89 -3.86 0.63
CA ARG A 48 -26.15 -4.56 0.36
C ARG A 48 -26.52 -5.52 1.48
N TRP A 49 -27.67 -5.30 2.07
CA TRP A 49 -28.24 -6.15 3.15
C TRP A 49 -28.43 -7.63 2.76
N ASN A 50 -28.58 -7.92 1.46
CA ASN A 50 -28.84 -9.28 0.97
C ASN A 50 -27.58 -10.17 0.88
N ASP A 51 -26.36 -9.57 0.89
CA ASP A 51 -25.10 -10.31 0.73
C ASP A 51 -24.22 -10.31 1.98
N VAL A 52 -24.82 -10.03 3.14
CA VAL A 52 -24.10 -9.89 4.44
C VAL A 52 -23.22 -11.10 4.76
N GLY A 53 -23.61 -12.30 4.33
CA GLY A 53 -22.85 -13.53 4.60
C GLY A 53 -21.54 -13.63 3.82
N ARG A 54 -21.54 -13.20 2.56
CA ARG A 54 -20.37 -13.27 1.65
C ARG A 54 -19.38 -12.12 1.87
N CYS A 55 -19.90 -10.95 2.18
CA CYS A 55 -19.12 -9.72 2.31
C CYS A 55 -18.49 -9.51 3.71
N ARG A 56 -18.78 -10.34 4.70
CA ARG A 56 -18.22 -10.20 6.07
C ARG A 56 -16.70 -10.32 6.13
N PRO A 57 -16.05 -11.28 5.46
CA PRO A 57 -14.60 -11.41 5.53
C PRO A 57 -13.88 -10.22 4.88
N GLU A 58 -14.38 -9.70 3.77
CA GLU A 58 -13.80 -8.54 3.08
C GLU A 58 -13.91 -7.28 3.95
N THR A 59 -15.05 -7.07 4.60
CA THR A 59 -15.23 -5.98 5.58
C THR A 59 -14.28 -6.14 6.78
N ALA A 60 -14.09 -7.38 7.27
CA ALA A 60 -13.17 -7.63 8.36
C ALA A 60 -11.72 -7.30 7.97
N LEU A 61 -11.28 -7.66 6.76
CA LEU A 61 -9.95 -7.32 6.24
C LEU A 61 -9.78 -5.79 6.11
N THR A 62 -10.77 -5.09 5.54
CA THR A 62 -10.75 -3.63 5.44
C THR A 62 -10.63 -2.97 6.81
N LEU A 63 -11.43 -3.39 7.79
CA LEU A 63 -11.37 -2.86 9.15
C LEU A 63 -10.05 -3.20 9.83
N THR A 64 -9.53 -4.42 9.67
CA THR A 64 -8.23 -4.80 10.25
C THR A 64 -7.10 -3.97 9.67
N THR A 65 -7.11 -3.69 8.36
CA THR A 65 -6.12 -2.80 7.72
C THR A 65 -6.20 -1.38 8.26
N LEU A 66 -7.41 -0.83 8.46
CA LEU A 66 -7.61 0.49 9.09
C LEU A 66 -7.09 0.51 10.53
N PHE A 67 -7.38 -0.51 11.33
CA PHE A 67 -6.83 -0.63 12.68
C PHE A 67 -5.31 -0.78 12.65
N ALA A 68 -4.76 -1.57 11.73
CA ALA A 68 -3.33 -1.74 11.56
C ALA A 68 -2.62 -0.41 11.22
N LEU A 69 -3.26 0.45 10.41
CA LEU A 69 -2.73 1.77 10.07
C LEU A 69 -2.63 2.70 11.30
N LEU A 70 -3.62 2.67 12.18
CA LEU A 70 -3.68 3.55 13.36
C LEU A 70 -2.95 2.97 14.58
N LEU A 71 -2.71 1.66 14.60
CA LEU A 71 -2.15 0.96 15.75
C LEU A 71 -0.73 1.43 16.11
N PRO A 72 0.21 1.68 15.17
CA PRO A 72 1.53 2.24 15.48
C PRO A 72 1.43 3.56 16.27
N LEU A 73 0.54 4.47 15.85
CA LEU A 73 0.31 5.73 16.55
C LEU A 73 -0.18 5.49 17.98
N ALA A 74 -1.20 4.65 18.16
CA ALA A 74 -1.72 4.31 19.47
C ALA A 74 -0.64 3.68 20.37
N LEU A 75 0.17 2.76 19.83
CA LEU A 75 1.28 2.13 20.55
C LEU A 75 2.37 3.14 20.93
N GLY A 76 2.70 4.06 20.03
CA GLY A 76 3.65 5.13 20.33
C GLY A 76 3.19 6.02 21.47
N MET A 77 1.93 6.48 21.45
CA MET A 77 1.36 7.34 22.49
C MET A 77 1.16 6.60 23.81
N PHE A 78 0.52 5.43 23.79
CA PHE A 78 0.11 4.75 25.02
C PHE A 78 1.18 3.82 25.58
N VAL A 79 2.03 3.22 24.79
CA VAL A 79 3.10 2.34 25.25
C VAL A 79 4.44 3.08 25.24
N GLY A 80 4.82 3.71 24.13
CA GLY A 80 6.09 4.41 23.98
C GLY A 80 6.26 5.53 25.02
N VAL A 81 5.30 6.44 25.08
CA VAL A 81 5.32 7.56 26.04
C VAL A 81 5.24 7.06 27.48
N THR A 82 4.26 6.20 27.81
CA THR A 82 4.02 5.80 29.21
C THR A 82 5.12 4.89 29.77
N ALA A 83 5.88 4.20 28.91
CA ALA A 83 7.02 3.41 29.34
C ALA A 83 8.06 4.24 30.12
N PHE A 84 8.14 5.54 29.86
CA PHE A 84 9.14 6.44 30.46
C PHE A 84 8.51 7.58 31.25
N SER A 85 7.39 8.19 30.81
CA SER A 85 6.80 9.36 31.46
C SER A 85 6.40 9.11 32.90
N ARG A 86 5.85 7.93 33.19
CA ARG A 86 5.37 7.56 34.53
C ARG A 86 6.48 7.65 35.59
N ASP A 87 7.67 7.16 35.27
CA ASP A 87 8.80 7.18 36.19
C ASP A 87 9.38 8.59 36.34
N ILE A 88 9.29 9.42 35.31
CA ILE A 88 9.79 10.79 35.29
C ILE A 88 8.87 11.67 36.11
N GLU A 89 7.57 11.59 35.94
CA GLU A 89 6.56 12.36 36.67
C GLU A 89 6.56 11.99 38.16
N GLN A 90 6.72 10.71 38.51
CA GLN A 90 6.79 10.24 39.88
C GLN A 90 8.16 10.44 40.53
N ARG A 91 9.18 10.98 39.80
CA ARG A 91 10.56 11.15 40.24
C ARG A 91 11.25 9.86 40.73
N THR A 92 10.68 8.69 40.43
CA THR A 92 11.21 7.39 40.84
C THR A 92 12.46 6.98 40.04
N HIS A 93 12.71 7.62 38.87
CA HIS A 93 13.93 7.44 38.08
C HIS A 93 15.21 7.80 38.89
N VAL A 94 15.13 8.74 39.84
CA VAL A 94 16.28 9.14 40.69
C VAL A 94 16.74 7.97 41.56
N LEU A 95 15.80 7.23 42.16
CA LEU A 95 16.10 6.04 42.96
C LEU A 95 16.74 4.91 42.13
N GLY A 96 16.30 4.72 40.89
CA GLY A 96 16.90 3.76 39.97
C GLY A 96 18.32 4.11 39.55
N MET A 97 18.63 5.41 39.43
CA MET A 97 19.97 5.90 39.06
C MET A 97 20.97 5.90 40.20
N THR A 98 20.53 5.93 41.45
CA THR A 98 21.41 5.82 42.63
C THR A 98 21.91 4.38 42.86
N GLN A 99 21.30 3.38 42.21
CA GLN A 99 21.66 1.97 42.33
C GLN A 99 22.68 1.49 41.27
N SER A 100 23.63 2.30 40.85
CA SER A 100 24.73 1.95 39.94
C SER A 100 24.32 1.48 38.52
N VAL A 101 23.08 1.72 38.11
CA VAL A 101 22.62 1.39 36.75
C VAL A 101 22.83 2.58 35.83
N SER A 102 23.58 2.40 34.73
CA SER A 102 23.76 3.47 33.72
C SER A 102 22.43 3.83 33.05
N ARG A 103 22.27 5.12 32.68
CA ARG A 103 21.05 5.64 31.99
C ARG A 103 20.76 4.88 30.72
N LEU A 104 21.78 4.51 29.93
CA LEU A 104 21.67 3.76 28.73
C LEU A 104 21.13 2.34 28.99
N ARG A 105 21.68 1.64 30.01
CA ARG A 105 21.21 0.31 30.37
C ARG A 105 19.74 0.30 30.83
N TRP A 106 19.33 1.35 31.54
CA TRP A 106 17.93 1.53 31.95
C TRP A 106 17.01 1.74 30.77
N TYR A 107 17.42 2.59 29.80
CA TYR A 107 16.66 2.82 28.56
C TYR A 107 16.56 1.56 27.71
N PHE A 108 17.69 0.94 27.36
CA PHE A 108 17.73 -0.25 26.53
C PHE A 108 17.00 -1.44 27.14
N ALA A 109 17.01 -1.60 28.46
CA ALA A 109 16.25 -2.66 29.11
C ALA A 109 14.74 -2.54 28.83
N ARG A 110 14.20 -1.33 28.71
CA ARG A 110 12.79 -1.09 28.37
C ARG A 110 12.52 -1.31 26.89
N VAL A 111 13.39 -0.81 26.03
CA VAL A 111 13.27 -1.04 24.59
C VAL A 111 13.25 -2.54 24.32
N VAL A 112 14.19 -3.30 24.85
CA VAL A 112 14.27 -4.75 24.60
C VAL A 112 13.08 -5.51 25.18
N VAL A 113 12.63 -5.17 26.40
CA VAL A 113 11.58 -5.92 27.10
C VAL A 113 10.17 -5.55 26.61
N VAL A 114 9.96 -4.30 26.18
CA VAL A 114 8.62 -3.79 25.83
C VAL A 114 8.49 -3.58 24.33
N PHE A 115 9.42 -2.87 23.68
CA PHE A 115 9.25 -2.46 22.29
C PHE A 115 9.51 -3.62 21.32
N VAL A 116 10.58 -4.41 21.53
CA VAL A 116 10.93 -5.50 20.62
C VAL A 116 9.80 -6.55 20.49
N PRO A 117 9.18 -7.07 21.56
CA PRO A 117 8.08 -8.02 21.42
C PRO A 117 6.85 -7.45 20.70
N ILE A 118 6.52 -6.17 20.94
CA ILE A 118 5.41 -5.50 20.27
C ILE A 118 5.73 -5.32 18.79
N THR A 119 6.95 -4.86 18.46
CA THR A 119 7.41 -4.73 17.07
C THR A 119 7.35 -6.07 16.33
N ALA A 120 7.83 -7.14 16.95
CA ALA A 120 7.77 -8.48 16.35
C ALA A 120 6.32 -8.94 16.10
N ALA A 121 5.42 -8.69 17.04
CA ALA A 121 4.00 -9.00 16.86
C ALA A 121 3.37 -8.16 15.74
N MET A 122 3.74 -6.88 15.60
CA MET A 122 3.28 -6.02 14.51
C MET A 122 3.82 -6.49 13.15
N VAL A 123 5.05 -6.97 13.07
CA VAL A 123 5.58 -7.61 11.85
C VAL A 123 4.76 -8.85 11.50
N CYS A 124 4.42 -9.70 12.46
CA CYS A 124 3.55 -10.86 12.21
C CYS A 124 2.16 -10.44 11.67
N LEU A 125 1.58 -9.36 12.22
CA LEU A 125 0.33 -8.79 11.70
C LEU A 125 0.52 -8.29 10.27
N GLY A 126 1.59 -7.55 9.97
CA GLY A 126 1.88 -7.05 8.63
C GLY A 126 2.10 -8.16 7.60
N LEU A 127 2.78 -9.24 7.99
CA LEU A 127 2.95 -10.41 7.12
C LEU A 127 1.62 -11.12 6.84
N SER A 128 0.72 -11.21 7.84
CA SER A 128 -0.61 -11.78 7.66
C SER A 128 -1.50 -10.91 6.76
N LEU A 129 -1.40 -9.58 6.86
CA LEU A 129 -2.11 -8.64 5.98
C LEU A 129 -1.58 -8.74 4.54
N ARG A 130 -0.25 -8.86 4.35
CA ARG A 130 0.33 -9.10 3.03
C ARG A 130 -0.20 -10.39 2.41
N TRP A 131 -0.17 -11.49 3.18
CA TRP A 131 -0.73 -12.76 2.69
C TRP A 131 -2.20 -12.63 2.35
N ALA A 132 -3.01 -11.93 3.16
CA ALA A 132 -4.41 -11.67 2.85
C ALA A 132 -4.60 -10.88 1.55
N ALA A 133 -3.74 -9.88 1.30
CA ALA A 133 -3.78 -9.09 0.08
C ALA A 133 -3.43 -9.91 -1.16
N THR A 134 -2.45 -10.82 -1.08
CA THR A 134 -2.07 -11.70 -2.19
C THR A 134 -3.05 -12.85 -2.40
N ALA A 135 -3.57 -13.46 -1.34
CA ALA A 135 -4.52 -14.57 -1.42
C ALA A 135 -5.89 -14.13 -1.94
N GLY A 136 -6.36 -12.93 -1.59
CA GLY A 136 -7.62 -12.36 -2.08
C GLY A 136 -7.60 -11.85 -3.51
N GLY A 137 -6.45 -11.98 -4.22
CA GLY A 137 -6.33 -11.72 -5.63
C GLY A 137 -6.46 -10.24 -6.01
N ASN A 138 -5.57 -9.38 -5.49
CA ASN A 138 -5.32 -8.08 -6.14
C ASN A 138 -4.93 -8.25 -7.61
N ALA A 139 -4.43 -9.44 -7.98
CA ALA A 139 -4.09 -9.84 -9.33
C ALA A 139 -5.29 -10.18 -10.24
N ARG A 140 -6.52 -10.27 -9.70
CA ARG A 140 -7.71 -10.66 -10.47
C ARG A 140 -8.70 -9.52 -10.67
N ALA A 141 -8.20 -8.30 -10.89
CA ALA A 141 -9.07 -7.16 -11.20
C ALA A 141 -9.78 -7.28 -12.57
N PHE A 142 -9.38 -8.25 -13.37
CA PHE A 142 -10.01 -8.55 -14.65
C PHE A 142 -10.65 -9.94 -14.61
N ALA A 143 -11.94 -10.01 -14.91
CA ALA A 143 -12.61 -11.27 -15.20
C ALA A 143 -12.04 -11.86 -16.51
N GLU A 144 -12.16 -13.19 -16.69
CA GLU A 144 -11.74 -13.88 -17.93
C GLU A 144 -12.37 -13.29 -19.21
N ASP A 145 -13.46 -12.55 -19.07
CA ASP A 145 -14.16 -11.83 -20.15
C ASP A 145 -13.64 -10.41 -20.40
N GLY A 146 -12.57 -9.99 -19.73
CA GLY A 146 -11.96 -8.66 -19.86
C GLY A 146 -12.73 -7.52 -19.16
N ALA A 147 -13.79 -7.84 -18.42
CA ALA A 147 -14.53 -6.82 -17.67
C ALA A 147 -13.76 -6.43 -16.38
N MET A 148 -13.61 -5.11 -16.12
CA MET A 148 -13.06 -4.62 -14.87
C MET A 148 -13.99 -5.00 -13.72
N THR A 149 -13.59 -5.94 -12.89
CA THR A 149 -14.36 -6.38 -11.72
C THR A 149 -14.03 -5.61 -10.44
N GLY A 150 -13.00 -4.79 -10.45
CA GLY A 150 -12.61 -3.96 -9.31
C GLY A 150 -11.42 -3.06 -9.63
N ILE A 151 -11.10 -2.17 -8.68
CA ILE A 151 -9.89 -1.35 -8.74
C ILE A 151 -8.75 -2.20 -8.19
N ALA A 152 -7.77 -2.55 -9.03
CA ALA A 152 -6.54 -3.19 -8.58
C ALA A 152 -5.72 -2.17 -7.79
N PHE A 153 -5.35 -2.52 -6.55
CA PHE A 153 -4.40 -1.75 -5.76
C PHE A 153 -3.05 -2.47 -5.79
N SER A 154 -1.99 -1.72 -6.02
CA SER A 154 -0.65 -2.23 -5.84
C SER A 154 -0.33 -2.37 -4.34
N LEU A 155 0.53 -3.33 -3.99
CA LEU A 155 1.09 -3.43 -2.63
C LEU A 155 1.91 -2.20 -2.23
N TYR A 156 2.25 -1.38 -3.20
CA TYR A 156 2.95 -0.11 -3.00
C TYR A 156 2.00 1.06 -2.73
N ASP A 157 0.70 0.91 -2.97
CA ASP A 157 -0.27 1.98 -2.73
C ASP A 157 -0.59 2.14 -1.24
N PHE A 158 -0.93 3.37 -0.86
CA PHE A 158 -1.49 3.65 0.46
C PHE A 158 -2.89 3.01 0.58
N PRO A 159 -3.22 2.32 1.67
CA PRO A 159 -2.45 2.10 2.90
C PRO A 159 -1.69 0.75 2.94
N TYR A 160 -1.61 0.00 1.84
CA TYR A 160 -1.04 -1.34 1.85
C TYR A 160 0.44 -1.34 2.19
N PHE A 161 1.24 -0.46 1.60
CA PHE A 161 2.67 -0.41 1.86
C PHE A 161 3.00 -0.19 3.34
N GLU A 162 2.26 0.71 4.00
CA GLU A 162 2.48 1.08 5.39
C GLU A 162 1.97 0.02 6.37
N THR A 163 1.00 -0.81 5.96
CA THR A 163 0.34 -1.78 6.85
C THR A 163 0.77 -3.22 6.62
N THR A 164 1.42 -3.51 5.48
CA THR A 164 1.82 -4.88 5.11
C THR A 164 3.33 -5.11 5.30
N GLY A 165 3.72 -6.38 5.39
CA GLY A 165 5.12 -6.78 5.46
C GLY A 165 5.82 -6.35 6.76
N ILE A 166 7.07 -5.87 6.63
CA ILE A 166 7.92 -5.48 7.76
C ILE A 166 7.74 -3.99 8.11
N ALA A 167 7.28 -3.16 7.16
CA ALA A 167 7.16 -1.71 7.31
C ALA A 167 6.34 -1.31 8.55
N ILE A 168 5.20 -1.96 8.80
CA ILE A 168 4.36 -1.67 9.97
C ILE A 168 5.12 -1.85 11.29
N GLY A 169 6.00 -2.85 11.36
CA GLY A 169 6.88 -3.05 12.52
C GLY A 169 7.89 -1.92 12.65
N GLY A 170 8.50 -1.49 11.54
CA GLY A 170 9.41 -0.36 11.48
C GLY A 170 8.77 0.94 11.97
N TYR A 171 7.60 1.29 11.45
CA TYR A 171 6.82 2.45 11.90
C TYR A 171 6.45 2.34 13.39
N THR A 172 6.04 1.16 13.85
CA THR A 172 5.72 0.93 15.27
C THR A 172 6.92 1.17 16.16
N LEU A 173 8.08 0.62 15.81
CA LEU A 173 9.31 0.81 16.58
C LEU A 173 9.73 2.29 16.59
N LEU A 174 9.71 2.94 15.42
CA LEU A 174 10.04 4.35 15.29
C LEU A 174 9.18 5.21 16.21
N VAL A 175 7.85 5.06 16.14
CA VAL A 175 6.91 5.88 16.90
C VAL A 175 7.00 5.62 18.40
N MET A 176 7.25 4.38 18.83
CA MET A 176 7.50 4.06 20.24
C MET A 176 8.82 4.64 20.73
N LEU A 177 9.88 4.63 19.93
CA LEU A 177 11.17 5.24 20.25
C LEU A 177 11.04 6.78 20.35
N VAL A 178 10.34 7.40 19.40
CA VAL A 178 10.05 8.84 19.43
C VAL A 178 9.25 9.21 20.67
N GLY A 179 8.17 8.49 20.95
CA GLY A 179 7.34 8.72 22.13
C GLY A 179 8.12 8.58 23.44
N GLY A 180 8.94 7.53 23.55
CA GLY A 180 9.78 7.29 24.71
C GLY A 180 10.86 8.36 24.90
N THR A 181 11.54 8.76 23.83
CA THR A 181 12.57 9.82 23.90
C THR A 181 11.95 11.19 24.17
N ALA A 182 10.83 11.52 23.51
CA ALA A 182 10.09 12.76 23.76
C ALA A 182 9.66 12.87 25.24
N ALA A 183 9.19 11.76 25.85
CA ALA A 183 8.82 11.74 27.25
C ALA A 183 10.00 12.08 28.17
N ILE A 184 11.21 11.61 27.83
CA ILE A 184 12.43 11.90 28.60
C ILE A 184 12.84 13.38 28.49
N PHE A 185 12.80 13.93 27.27
CA PHE A 185 13.26 15.30 27.00
C PHE A 185 12.26 16.35 27.48
N LEU A 186 10.99 16.19 27.13
CA LEU A 186 9.94 17.15 27.43
C LEU A 186 9.46 17.08 28.88
N ARG A 187 9.70 15.96 29.58
CA ARG A 187 9.24 15.71 30.96
C ARG A 187 7.73 15.95 31.13
N SER A 188 6.98 15.84 30.07
CA SER A 188 5.54 16.05 30.00
C SER A 188 4.93 14.95 29.16
N THR A 189 4.00 14.20 29.73
CA THR A 189 3.28 13.13 29.02
C THR A 189 2.49 13.68 27.82
N VAL A 190 1.80 14.80 28.00
CA VAL A 190 1.01 15.42 26.93
C VAL A 190 1.91 15.92 25.80
N GLY A 191 3.01 16.62 26.13
CA GLY A 191 3.97 17.09 25.13
C GLY A 191 4.58 15.94 24.32
N ALA A 192 4.93 14.84 24.98
CA ALA A 192 5.45 13.65 24.32
C ALA A 192 4.40 13.01 23.38
N MET A 193 3.13 12.90 23.80
CA MET A 193 2.05 12.39 22.96
C MET A 193 1.85 13.26 21.70
N VAL A 194 1.80 14.58 21.86
CA VAL A 194 1.68 15.51 20.73
C VAL A 194 2.85 15.37 19.76
N THR A 195 4.09 15.31 20.27
CA THR A 195 5.27 15.08 19.43
C THR A 195 5.17 13.75 18.66
N THR A 196 4.70 12.70 19.31
CA THR A 196 4.52 11.39 18.72
C THR A 196 3.49 11.44 17.56
N VAL A 197 2.37 12.13 17.76
CA VAL A 197 1.35 12.33 16.71
C VAL A 197 1.95 13.09 15.52
N VAL A 198 2.63 14.20 15.78
CA VAL A 198 3.25 15.02 14.73
C VAL A 198 4.22 14.19 13.91
N VAL A 199 5.15 13.48 14.55
CA VAL A 199 6.13 12.65 13.84
C VAL A 199 5.44 11.53 13.04
N PHE A 200 4.43 10.87 13.63
CA PHE A 200 3.69 9.82 12.91
C PHE A 200 2.97 10.32 11.67
N LEU A 201 2.44 11.53 11.69
CA LEU A 201 1.77 12.11 10.52
C LEU A 201 2.76 12.56 9.44
N PHE A 202 3.90 13.13 9.84
CA PHE A 202 4.86 13.68 8.89
C PHE A 202 5.80 12.63 8.28
N VAL A 203 6.26 11.64 9.05
CA VAL A 203 7.27 10.69 8.56
C VAL A 203 6.76 9.80 7.44
N PRO A 204 5.60 9.12 7.54
CA PRO A 204 5.09 8.32 6.42
C PRO A 204 4.84 9.16 5.17
N VAL A 205 4.25 10.35 5.34
CA VAL A 205 3.99 11.27 4.21
C VAL A 205 5.28 11.71 3.54
N ALA A 206 6.30 12.09 4.33
CA ALA A 206 7.60 12.50 3.78
C ALA A 206 8.30 11.32 3.07
N LEU A 207 8.25 10.12 3.63
CA LEU A 207 8.81 8.93 2.99
C LEU A 207 8.09 8.63 1.68
N THR A 208 6.78 8.70 1.65
CA THR A 208 5.98 8.43 0.44
C THR A 208 6.22 9.47 -0.67
N LEU A 209 6.28 10.77 -0.31
CA LEU A 209 6.35 11.84 -1.30
C LEU A 209 7.77 12.21 -1.75
N ILE A 210 8.79 11.95 -0.92
CA ILE A 210 10.16 12.45 -1.17
C ILE A 210 11.13 11.31 -1.45
N VAL A 211 10.97 10.18 -0.79
CA VAL A 211 12.01 9.14 -0.76
C VAL A 211 11.60 7.92 -1.60
N ARG A 212 10.30 7.64 -1.68
CA ARG A 212 9.79 6.40 -2.26
C ARG A 212 10.08 6.28 -3.77
N GLU A 213 10.04 7.40 -4.49
CA GLU A 213 10.31 7.43 -5.93
C GLU A 213 11.78 7.09 -6.24
N ASP A 214 12.70 7.36 -5.29
CA ASP A 214 14.15 7.16 -5.44
C ASP A 214 14.66 5.87 -4.78
N TYR A 215 13.79 4.96 -4.31
CA TYR A 215 14.22 3.73 -3.62
C TYR A 215 15.02 2.76 -4.49
N GLY A 216 14.92 2.85 -5.80
CA GLY A 216 15.69 2.02 -6.73
C GLY A 216 15.43 2.39 -8.17
N ASP A 217 16.27 1.87 -9.05
CA ASP A 217 16.10 2.06 -10.48
C ASP A 217 14.89 1.23 -10.96
N PRO A 218 13.84 1.85 -11.54
CA PRO A 218 12.70 1.12 -12.05
C PRO A 218 13.10 0.30 -13.28
N GLN A 219 12.41 -0.80 -13.50
CA GLN A 219 12.48 -1.52 -14.76
C GLN A 219 11.72 -0.71 -15.81
N ILE A 220 12.33 -0.61 -17.00
CA ILE A 220 11.72 0.11 -18.13
C ILE A 220 11.23 -0.92 -19.13
N GLU A 221 9.92 -0.93 -19.35
CA GLU A 221 9.28 -1.67 -20.43
C GLU A 221 8.96 -0.71 -21.57
N VAL A 222 9.36 -1.10 -22.77
CA VAL A 222 9.11 -0.33 -23.98
C VAL A 222 7.99 -0.98 -24.74
N GLU A 223 6.87 -0.28 -24.85
CA GLU A 223 5.74 -0.72 -25.65
C GLU A 223 5.71 0.01 -26.99
N PRO A 224 5.39 -0.71 -28.10
CA PRO A 224 5.11 -0.05 -29.36
C PRO A 224 3.87 0.84 -29.21
N ILE A 225 3.87 2.02 -29.81
CA ILE A 225 2.78 3.00 -29.74
C ILE A 225 1.43 2.37 -30.07
N SER A 226 1.41 1.46 -31.08
CA SER A 226 0.22 0.70 -31.46
C SER A 226 -0.32 -0.22 -30.37
N GLY A 227 0.53 -0.77 -29.53
CA GLY A 227 0.13 -1.57 -28.38
C GLY A 227 -0.60 -0.72 -27.34
N TYR A 228 -0.08 0.46 -27.05
CA TYR A 228 -0.69 1.37 -26.10
C TYR A 228 -2.04 1.93 -26.58
N ALA A 229 -2.15 2.32 -27.85
CA ALA A 229 -3.44 2.78 -28.41
C ALA A 229 -4.53 1.69 -28.32
N ARG A 230 -4.17 0.42 -28.48
CA ARG A 230 -5.09 -0.71 -28.24
C ARG A 230 -5.44 -0.87 -26.76
N ALA A 231 -4.48 -0.66 -25.90
CA ALA A 231 -4.67 -0.73 -24.46
C ALA A 231 -5.51 0.44 -23.93
N THR A 232 -5.41 1.66 -24.48
CA THR A 232 -6.14 2.84 -23.98
C THR A 232 -7.63 2.84 -24.31
N GLU A 233 -8.11 2.10 -25.29
CA GLU A 233 -9.56 1.93 -25.49
C GLU A 233 -10.22 1.12 -24.36
N TYR A 234 -9.43 0.30 -23.67
CA TYR A 234 -9.79 -0.49 -22.49
C TYR A 234 -8.81 -0.25 -21.34
N ALA A 235 -7.89 0.70 -21.49
CA ALA A 235 -6.79 0.78 -20.55
C ALA A 235 -7.28 1.23 -19.20
N PRO A 236 -6.98 0.40 -18.24
CA PRO A 236 -6.81 0.92 -16.93
C PRO A 236 -5.78 2.06 -17.00
N ASN A 237 -6.09 3.15 -16.31
CA ASN A 237 -5.12 4.12 -15.87
C ASN A 237 -3.75 3.41 -15.71
N PRO A 238 -2.63 3.89 -16.29
CA PRO A 238 -1.32 3.25 -16.20
C PRO A 238 -0.87 2.97 -14.76
N TYR A 239 -1.58 3.53 -13.79
CA TYR A 239 -1.44 3.26 -12.36
C TYR A 239 -2.17 1.97 -11.90
N PHE A 240 -2.89 1.26 -12.78
CA PHE A 240 -3.58 0.01 -12.47
C PHE A 240 -2.94 -1.14 -13.24
N THR A 241 -1.93 -1.76 -12.64
CA THR A 241 -1.32 -2.94 -13.24
C THR A 241 -1.98 -4.21 -12.72
N THR A 242 -2.17 -5.18 -13.61
CA THR A 242 -2.80 -6.47 -13.31
C THR A 242 -1.95 -7.36 -12.41
N ASP A 243 -0.64 -7.11 -12.31
CA ASP A 243 0.34 -8.04 -11.75
C ASP A 243 0.97 -7.56 -10.43
N GLY A 244 0.33 -6.63 -9.72
CA GLY A 244 0.88 -6.10 -8.47
C GLY A 244 2.12 -5.23 -8.64
N THR A 245 2.47 -4.85 -9.86
CA THR A 245 3.56 -3.93 -10.17
C THR A 245 3.23 -2.50 -9.74
N TRP A 246 4.22 -1.72 -9.40
CA TRP A 246 4.07 -0.30 -9.11
C TRP A 246 4.63 0.53 -10.25
N VAL A 247 3.77 1.19 -11.01
CA VAL A 247 4.17 2.11 -12.07
C VAL A 247 4.58 3.43 -11.44
N VAL A 248 5.85 3.77 -11.59
CA VAL A 248 6.44 5.03 -11.10
C VAL A 248 6.23 6.13 -12.12
N ALA A 249 6.37 5.79 -13.39
CA ALA A 249 6.24 6.73 -14.48
C ALA A 249 5.84 6.00 -15.77
N ALA A 250 4.96 6.61 -16.53
CA ALA A 250 4.61 6.15 -17.86
C ALA A 250 4.47 7.35 -18.79
N GLY A 251 4.79 7.20 -20.06
CA GLY A 251 4.64 8.27 -21.02
C GLY A 251 5.36 8.06 -22.33
N TYR A 252 5.09 8.96 -23.26
CA TYR A 252 5.72 8.98 -24.58
C TYR A 252 7.12 9.58 -24.53
N VAL A 253 8.03 9.02 -25.32
CA VAL A 253 9.39 9.49 -25.47
C VAL A 253 9.74 9.65 -26.94
N ASP A 254 10.66 10.59 -27.22
CA ASP A 254 11.21 10.78 -28.55
C ASP A 254 12.37 9.82 -28.85
N SER A 255 12.98 9.96 -30.02
CA SER A 255 14.14 9.17 -30.44
C SER A 255 15.36 9.32 -29.53
N ASP A 256 15.46 10.44 -28.81
CA ASP A 256 16.57 10.74 -27.90
C ASP A 256 16.26 10.27 -26.46
N GLY A 257 15.05 9.72 -26.21
CA GLY A 257 14.59 9.26 -24.90
C GLY A 257 14.07 10.40 -24.01
N ALA A 258 13.85 11.59 -24.55
CA ALA A 258 13.24 12.69 -23.81
C ALA A 258 11.70 12.53 -23.79
N ARG A 259 11.09 12.83 -22.64
CA ARG A 259 9.62 12.75 -22.49
C ARG A 259 8.93 13.82 -23.29
N ILE A 260 7.89 13.40 -24.02
CA ILE A 260 7.03 14.26 -24.84
C ILE A 260 5.60 14.14 -24.34
N ILE A 261 4.86 15.23 -24.40
CA ILE A 261 3.41 15.27 -24.18
C ILE A 261 2.73 15.58 -25.52
N PRO A 262 2.33 14.56 -26.29
CA PRO A 262 1.64 14.78 -27.57
C PRO A 262 0.21 15.25 -27.35
N ASP A 263 -0.36 15.88 -28.38
CA ASP A 263 -1.80 16.18 -28.40
C ASP A 263 -2.58 14.94 -28.83
N GLU A 264 -2.90 14.08 -27.84
CA GLU A 264 -3.67 12.86 -28.06
C GLU A 264 -5.09 13.14 -28.57
N SER A 265 -5.69 14.25 -28.15
CA SER A 265 -7.05 14.62 -28.54
C SER A 265 -7.17 14.86 -30.04
N ARG A 266 -6.13 15.47 -30.63
CA ARG A 266 -6.01 15.65 -32.08
C ARG A 266 -5.90 14.31 -32.80
N CYS A 267 -5.10 13.39 -32.27
CA CYS A 267 -4.93 12.07 -32.87
C CYS A 267 -6.17 11.21 -32.76
N ALA A 268 -6.88 11.29 -31.63
CA ALA A 268 -8.16 10.59 -31.46
C ALA A 268 -9.22 11.05 -32.46
N THR A 269 -9.34 12.35 -32.72
CA THR A 269 -10.31 12.90 -33.71
C THR A 269 -10.00 12.46 -35.14
N VAL A 270 -8.71 12.35 -35.49
CA VAL A 270 -8.27 11.88 -36.82
C VAL A 270 -8.54 10.38 -37.01
N ALA A 271 -8.40 9.60 -35.93
CA ALA A 271 -8.63 8.16 -35.94
C ALA A 271 -10.13 7.77 -35.88
N GLU A 272 -11.00 8.69 -35.47
CA GLU A 272 -12.42 8.42 -35.30
C GLU A 272 -13.14 8.29 -36.67
N SER A 273 -13.61 7.08 -37.00
CA SER A 273 -14.38 6.82 -38.21
C SER A 273 -15.89 7.00 -37.93
N ASP A 274 -16.58 7.68 -38.84
CA ASP A 274 -18.01 8.06 -38.69
C ASP A 274 -18.98 6.88 -38.79
N ASP A 275 -18.53 5.72 -39.31
CA ASP A 275 -19.41 4.58 -39.64
C ASP A 275 -19.34 3.47 -38.58
N ARG A 276 -19.91 3.73 -37.41
CA ARG A 276 -20.04 2.73 -36.31
C ARG A 276 -21.32 1.88 -36.44
N ALA A 277 -22.24 2.23 -37.34
CA ALA A 277 -23.52 1.57 -37.45
C ALA A 277 -23.42 0.22 -38.16
N ARG A 278 -24.20 -0.76 -37.70
CA ARG A 278 -24.37 -2.03 -38.37
C ARG A 278 -25.23 -1.82 -39.62
N HIS A 279 -24.80 -2.37 -40.75
CA HIS A 279 -25.61 -2.37 -41.95
C HIS A 279 -26.79 -3.34 -41.84
N PRO A 280 -27.99 -3.03 -42.37
CA PRO A 280 -29.20 -3.84 -42.17
C PRO A 280 -29.09 -5.29 -42.61
N ASP A 281 -28.27 -5.55 -43.62
CA ASP A 281 -28.13 -6.88 -44.26
C ASP A 281 -26.83 -7.59 -43.83
N GLU A 282 -26.10 -7.09 -42.84
CA GLU A 282 -24.82 -7.59 -42.42
C GLU A 282 -24.96 -8.71 -41.39
N THR A 283 -24.28 -9.82 -41.59
CA THR A 283 -24.20 -10.93 -40.64
C THR A 283 -23.32 -10.53 -39.44
N ASP A 284 -23.44 -11.24 -38.30
CA ASP A 284 -22.64 -10.98 -37.10
C ASP A 284 -21.13 -11.12 -37.36
N ASP A 285 -20.73 -12.09 -38.16
CA ASP A 285 -19.34 -12.34 -38.55
C ASP A 285 -18.78 -11.23 -39.45
N GLU A 286 -19.56 -10.77 -40.43
CA GLU A 286 -19.17 -9.66 -41.30
C GLU A 286 -19.05 -8.35 -40.52
N TYR A 287 -19.98 -8.06 -39.63
CA TYR A 287 -19.93 -6.90 -38.74
C TYR A 287 -18.68 -6.93 -37.88
N THR A 288 -18.39 -8.07 -37.24
CA THR A 288 -17.23 -8.24 -36.35
C THR A 288 -15.93 -8.07 -37.14
N THR A 289 -15.82 -8.71 -38.31
CA THR A 289 -14.64 -8.61 -39.18
C THR A 289 -14.41 -7.16 -39.64
N ARG A 290 -15.48 -6.49 -40.11
CA ARG A 290 -15.43 -5.11 -40.56
C ARG A 290 -15.04 -4.16 -39.40
N ARG A 291 -15.57 -4.39 -38.21
CA ARG A 291 -15.24 -3.63 -37.01
C ARG A 291 -13.76 -3.79 -36.67
N GLN A 292 -13.22 -5.02 -36.72
CA GLN A 292 -11.83 -5.30 -36.43
C GLN A 292 -10.87 -4.64 -37.42
N ILE A 293 -11.12 -4.76 -38.72
CA ILE A 293 -10.32 -4.12 -39.77
C ILE A 293 -10.31 -2.59 -39.57
N ARG A 294 -11.45 -2.00 -39.24
CA ARG A 294 -11.59 -0.56 -39.04
C ARG A 294 -10.87 -0.10 -37.80
N GLN A 295 -10.94 -0.86 -36.73
CA GLN A 295 -10.24 -0.58 -35.49
C GLN A 295 -8.72 -0.63 -35.68
N GLU A 296 -8.22 -1.60 -36.44
CA GLU A 296 -6.79 -1.67 -36.80
C GLU A 296 -6.34 -0.47 -37.66
N ALA A 297 -7.17 -0.03 -38.61
CA ALA A 297 -6.89 1.16 -39.43
C ALA A 297 -6.91 2.45 -38.57
N ALA A 298 -7.84 2.57 -37.63
CA ALA A 298 -7.89 3.69 -36.67
C ALA A 298 -6.64 3.75 -35.80
N TYR A 299 -6.18 2.62 -35.28
CA TYR A 299 -4.94 2.54 -34.51
C TYR A 299 -3.72 2.92 -35.34
N ALA A 300 -3.62 2.44 -36.58
CA ALA A 300 -2.51 2.83 -37.48
C ALA A 300 -2.49 4.34 -37.78
N THR A 301 -3.68 4.95 -37.90
CA THR A 301 -3.83 6.39 -38.11
C THR A 301 -3.44 7.17 -36.85
N TYR A 302 -3.84 6.70 -35.69
CA TYR A 302 -3.48 7.29 -34.40
C TYR A 302 -1.96 7.24 -34.18
N ASP A 303 -1.34 6.08 -34.41
CA ASP A 303 0.11 5.89 -34.37
C ASP A 303 0.85 6.87 -35.27
N THR A 304 0.38 6.99 -36.52
CA THR A 304 1.01 7.91 -37.48
C THR A 304 0.94 9.35 -36.98
N CYS A 305 -0.21 9.75 -36.43
CA CYS A 305 -0.41 11.09 -35.88
C CYS A 305 0.52 11.35 -34.66
N LEU A 306 0.75 10.37 -33.81
CA LEU A 306 1.67 10.50 -32.69
C LEU A 306 3.12 10.59 -33.16
N ARG A 307 3.52 9.78 -34.16
CA ARG A 307 4.85 9.85 -34.76
C ARG A 307 5.13 11.19 -35.43
N ASP A 308 4.12 11.77 -36.09
CA ASP A 308 4.22 13.11 -36.70
C ASP A 308 4.46 14.21 -35.66
N GLN A 309 4.09 13.94 -34.39
CA GLN A 309 4.36 14.83 -33.25
C GLN A 309 5.72 14.52 -32.57
N GLY A 310 6.54 13.62 -33.14
CA GLY A 310 7.87 13.28 -32.66
C GLY A 310 7.90 12.13 -31.65
N VAL A 311 6.78 11.43 -31.43
CA VAL A 311 6.75 10.26 -30.53
C VAL A 311 7.43 9.07 -31.22
N ASP A 312 8.42 8.47 -30.55
CA ASP A 312 9.09 7.24 -31.01
C ASP A 312 8.50 5.99 -30.37
N ARG A 313 8.30 6.01 -29.05
CA ARG A 313 7.81 4.87 -28.27
C ARG A 313 7.10 5.30 -27.01
N TYR A 314 6.42 4.34 -26.37
CA TYR A 314 5.84 4.50 -25.04
C TYR A 314 6.69 3.73 -24.03
N GLU A 315 7.09 4.38 -22.95
CA GLU A 315 7.88 3.78 -21.89
C GLU A 315 7.08 3.72 -20.59
N ILE A 316 7.10 2.56 -19.95
CA ILE A 316 6.52 2.31 -18.64
C ILE A 316 7.66 1.97 -17.69
N ALA A 317 7.88 2.80 -16.69
CA ALA A 317 8.83 2.56 -15.62
C ALA A 317 8.09 2.01 -14.40
N PHE A 318 8.46 0.82 -13.95
CA PHE A 318 7.74 0.13 -12.88
C PHE A 318 8.68 -0.68 -11.98
N HIS A 319 8.18 -1.01 -10.78
CA HIS A 319 8.78 -1.95 -9.86
C HIS A 319 7.92 -3.20 -9.75
N THR A 320 8.58 -4.35 -9.72
CA THR A 320 7.93 -5.65 -9.58
C THR A 320 7.63 -5.99 -8.12
N GLU A 321 6.84 -7.04 -7.89
CA GLU A 321 6.59 -7.55 -6.54
C GLU A 321 7.88 -8.03 -5.85
N ASP A 322 8.88 -8.49 -6.61
CA ASP A 322 10.18 -8.90 -6.06
C ASP A 322 10.95 -7.72 -5.45
N ASP A 323 10.79 -6.51 -5.99
CA ASP A 323 11.39 -5.30 -5.46
C ASP A 323 10.74 -4.83 -4.15
N TYR A 324 9.50 -5.23 -3.88
CA TYR A 324 8.74 -4.85 -2.69
C TYR A 324 9.52 -5.09 -1.40
N TRP A 325 10.21 -6.23 -1.28
CA TRP A 325 10.98 -6.55 -0.08
C TRP A 325 12.22 -5.67 0.08
N ARG A 326 12.81 -5.21 -1.02
CA ARG A 326 13.94 -4.27 -1.00
C ARG A 326 13.53 -2.91 -0.45
N PHE A 327 12.29 -2.49 -0.74
CA PHE A 327 11.75 -1.23 -0.24
C PHE A 327 11.27 -1.29 1.22
N GLN A 328 11.14 -2.48 1.79
CA GLN A 328 10.69 -2.68 3.17
C GLN A 328 11.85 -2.71 4.19
N VAL A 329 13.09 -2.89 3.74
CA VAL A 329 14.30 -2.99 4.57
C VAL A 329 15.11 -1.70 4.53
#